data_00f09225a9f78a93d6a8d52f3d8c9604
#
_entry.id   00f09225a9f78a93d6a8d52f3d8c9604
#
_cell.length_a   1.000
_cell.length_b   1.000
_cell.length_c   1.000
_cell.angle_alpha   90.00
_cell.angle_beta   90.00
_cell.angle_gamma   90.00
#
_symmetry.space_group_name_H-M   'P 1'
#
loop_
_entity.id
_entity.type
_entity.pdbx_description
1 polymer ?
#
loop_
_entity_poly.entity_id
_entity_poly.type
_entity_poly.pdbx_seq_one_letter_code
_entity_poly.pdbx_strand_id
1 'polypeptide(L)'
;GFRCYTADNIVHIRLIRTLQNLGLSLEEIREYFDDSGELDAQIDRLTQLRNRIDRYIAHLRLRQANLAEQEVLQVSLPEFRAFCRPFHGKTLAQKTAELRQCYIEAITDYSLDIENKMCVQMPIDEPDSGMYVIPVTAESEGCEIKQFPAIASALCIYYRGAYENFPKVHAQLLAYAKQHRMTPHGFFR
;
A
#
# COMPACT_ATOMS: atom_id res chain seq x y z
N GLY A 1 -3.90 -15.82 40.74
CA GLY A 1 -2.73 -15.06 41.16
C GLY A 1 -2.84 -13.60 40.75
N PHE A 2 -2.68 -12.69 41.72
CA PHE A 2 -2.65 -11.25 41.44
C PHE A 2 -1.30 -10.91 40.81
N ARG A 3 -1.32 -10.14 39.70
CA ARG A 3 -0.08 -9.59 39.12
C ARG A 3 0.23 -8.28 39.85
N CYS A 4 1.36 -8.24 40.57
CA CYS A 4 1.86 -7.00 41.16
C CYS A 4 2.72 -6.29 40.12
N TYR A 5 2.42 -5.02 39.86
CA TYR A 5 3.19 -4.15 38.96
C TYR A 5 3.99 -3.15 39.81
N THR A 6 5.27 -2.99 39.48
CA THR A 6 6.12 -1.96 40.06
C THR A 6 5.83 -0.58 39.43
N ALA A 7 6.29 0.50 40.07
CA ALA A 7 6.17 1.83 39.50
C ALA A 7 6.79 1.94 38.09
N ASP A 8 7.93 1.27 37.89
CA ASP A 8 8.62 1.22 36.58
C ASP A 8 7.79 0.50 35.52
N ASN A 9 7.09 -0.59 35.88
CA ASN A 9 6.18 -1.25 34.96
C ASN A 9 5.04 -0.34 34.52
N ILE A 10 4.54 0.52 35.42
CA ILE A 10 3.47 1.48 35.11
C ILE A 10 3.97 2.54 34.13
N VAL A 11 5.20 3.03 34.31
CA VAL A 11 5.83 4.00 33.40
C VAL A 11 6.00 3.37 32.01
N HIS A 12 6.53 2.13 31.94
CA HIS A 12 6.67 1.40 30.67
C HIS A 12 5.33 1.19 29.98
N ILE A 13 4.29 0.76 30.70
CA ILE A 13 2.95 0.57 30.13
C ILE A 13 2.38 1.89 29.56
N ARG A 14 2.58 3.01 30.25
CA ARG A 14 2.16 4.32 29.76
C ARG A 14 2.90 4.70 28.49
N LEU A 15 4.21 4.48 28.43
CA LEU A 15 5.01 4.77 27.25
C LEU A 15 4.59 3.88 26.07
N ILE A 16 4.38 2.58 26.29
CA ILE A 16 3.83 1.67 25.27
C ILE A 16 2.52 2.20 24.69
N ARG A 17 1.58 2.60 25.57
CA ARG A 17 0.30 3.17 25.11
C ARG A 17 0.47 4.48 24.33
N THR A 18 1.39 5.33 24.76
CA THR A 18 1.70 6.57 24.04
C THR A 18 2.22 6.27 22.64
N LEU A 19 3.16 5.33 22.51
CA LEU A 19 3.72 4.92 21.23
C LEU A 19 2.67 4.25 20.32
N GLN A 20 1.79 3.41 20.89
CA GLN A 20 0.65 2.86 20.14
C GLN A 20 -0.32 3.94 19.64
N ASN A 21 -0.60 4.95 20.47
CA ASN A 21 -1.45 6.08 20.08
C ASN A 21 -0.81 6.93 18.97
N LEU A 22 0.52 6.94 18.88
CA LEU A 22 1.27 7.53 17.78
C LEU A 22 1.29 6.66 16.52
N GLY A 23 0.69 5.45 16.58
CA GLY A 23 0.57 4.55 15.44
C GLY A 23 1.69 3.54 15.26
N LEU A 24 2.57 3.35 16.27
CA LEU A 24 3.59 2.33 16.22
C LEU A 24 2.96 0.94 16.46
N SER A 25 3.41 -0.05 15.72
CA SER A 25 3.12 -1.46 15.97
C SER A 25 3.79 -1.96 17.26
N LEU A 26 3.34 -3.10 17.77
CA LEU A 26 3.98 -3.70 18.94
C LEU A 26 5.42 -4.15 18.67
N GLU A 27 5.75 -4.52 17.43
CA GLU A 27 7.10 -4.86 16.99
C GLU A 27 8.02 -3.65 17.01
N GLU A 28 7.59 -2.54 16.43
CA GLU A 28 8.33 -1.27 16.45
C GLU A 28 8.52 -0.77 17.90
N ILE A 29 7.53 -0.98 18.77
CA ILE A 29 7.62 -0.63 20.20
C ILE A 29 8.60 -1.56 20.92
N ARG A 30 8.61 -2.85 20.60
CA ARG A 30 9.57 -3.80 21.16
C ARG A 30 11.00 -3.44 20.77
N GLU A 31 11.24 -3.16 19.49
CA GLU A 31 12.53 -2.68 19.02
C GLU A 31 12.94 -1.37 19.70
N TYR A 32 11.99 -0.46 19.96
CA TYR A 32 12.24 0.76 20.71
C TYR A 32 12.78 0.50 22.12
N PHE A 33 12.34 -0.58 22.81
CA PHE A 33 12.81 -0.93 24.15
C PHE A 33 14.05 -1.83 24.13
N ASP A 34 14.23 -2.65 23.11
CA ASP A 34 15.39 -3.54 22.96
C ASP A 34 16.65 -2.76 22.56
N ASP A 35 16.47 -1.61 21.91
CA ASP A 35 17.54 -0.70 21.54
C ASP A 35 17.90 0.16 22.78
N SER A 36 18.81 -0.36 23.60
CA SER A 36 19.48 0.41 24.67
C SER A 36 20.38 1.52 24.13
N GLY A 37 20.24 1.83 22.85
CA GLY A 37 21.03 2.77 22.08
C GLY A 37 20.51 4.19 22.18
N GLU A 38 21.39 5.05 21.89
CA GLU A 38 21.43 6.48 21.84
C GLU A 38 20.10 7.15 21.45
N LEU A 39 19.76 8.22 22.12
CA LEU A 39 18.62 9.09 21.83
C LEU A 39 18.53 9.47 20.34
N ASP A 40 19.66 9.51 19.63
CA ASP A 40 19.73 9.82 18.21
C ASP A 40 19.03 8.76 17.35
N ALA A 41 19.19 7.46 17.66
CA ALA A 41 18.50 6.39 16.95
C ALA A 41 16.96 6.48 17.15
N GLN A 42 16.52 6.84 18.36
CA GLN A 42 15.10 7.07 18.65
C GLN A 42 14.54 8.27 17.89
N ILE A 43 15.31 9.36 17.83
CA ILE A 43 14.95 10.56 17.07
C ILE A 43 14.84 10.24 15.58
N ASP A 44 15.77 9.47 15.04
CA ASP A 44 15.76 9.06 13.64
C ASP A 44 14.54 8.21 13.30
N ARG A 45 14.18 7.24 14.13
CA ARG A 45 12.97 6.43 13.96
C ARG A 45 11.70 7.26 13.98
N LEU A 46 11.56 8.15 14.97
CA LEU A 46 10.39 9.04 15.05
C LEU A 46 10.34 10.01 13.86
N THR A 47 11.50 10.45 13.38
CA THR A 47 11.59 11.29 12.19
C THR A 47 11.16 10.53 10.92
N GLN A 48 11.57 9.28 10.77
CA GLN A 48 11.13 8.43 9.66
C GLN A 48 9.62 8.18 9.70
N LEU A 49 9.06 7.89 10.90
CA LEU A 49 7.61 7.72 11.07
C LEU A 49 6.86 9.00 10.71
N ARG A 50 7.32 10.16 11.18
CA ARG A 50 6.72 11.46 10.83
C ARG A 50 6.73 11.66 9.31
N ASN A 51 7.85 11.42 8.65
CA ASN A 51 7.98 11.57 7.21
C ASN A 51 7.04 10.63 6.45
N ARG A 52 6.82 9.40 6.97
CA ARG A 52 5.86 8.44 6.43
C ARG A 52 4.42 8.94 6.56
N ILE A 53 4.06 9.45 7.73
CA ILE A 53 2.74 10.03 7.99
C ILE A 53 2.49 11.25 7.10
N ASP A 54 3.46 12.15 6.96
CA ASP A 54 3.35 13.34 6.12
C ASP A 54 3.13 12.99 4.64
N ARG A 55 3.83 11.98 4.12
CA ARG A 55 3.60 11.45 2.76
C ARG A 55 2.19 10.90 2.61
N TYR A 56 1.70 10.15 3.60
CA TYR A 56 0.35 9.60 3.58
C TYR A 56 -0.73 10.69 3.62
N ILE A 57 -0.55 11.72 4.44
CA ILE A 57 -1.44 12.88 4.49
C ILE A 57 -1.46 13.61 3.14
N ALA A 58 -0.29 13.86 2.53
CA ALA A 58 -0.19 14.50 1.22
C ALA A 58 -0.95 13.69 0.15
N HIS A 59 -0.80 12.36 0.15
CA HIS A 59 -1.52 11.47 -0.74
C HIS A 59 -3.04 11.53 -0.53
N LEU A 60 -3.52 11.56 0.72
CA LEU A 60 -4.94 11.68 1.02
C LEU A 60 -5.52 13.03 0.56
N ARG A 61 -4.77 14.12 0.75
CA ARG A 61 -5.17 15.46 0.28
C ARG A 61 -5.28 15.52 -1.24
N LEU A 62 -4.28 14.95 -1.94
CA LEU A 62 -4.31 14.86 -3.40
C LEU A 62 -5.52 14.05 -3.89
N ARG A 63 -5.78 12.91 -3.25
CA ARG A 63 -6.96 12.10 -3.54
C ARG A 63 -8.27 12.86 -3.31
N GLN A 64 -8.37 13.57 -2.19
CA GLN A 64 -9.56 14.35 -1.83
C GLN A 64 -9.85 15.44 -2.87
N ALA A 65 -8.83 16.21 -3.25
CA ALA A 65 -8.96 17.25 -4.25
C ALA A 65 -9.39 16.68 -5.61
N ASN A 66 -8.75 15.59 -6.04
CA ASN A 66 -8.98 15.02 -7.37
C ASN A 66 -10.30 14.23 -7.49
N LEU A 67 -10.82 13.66 -6.38
CA LEU A 67 -12.10 12.95 -6.40
C LEU A 67 -13.29 13.85 -6.83
N ALA A 68 -13.21 15.14 -6.60
CA ALA A 68 -14.25 16.09 -7.00
C ALA A 68 -14.23 16.38 -8.52
N GLU A 69 -13.04 16.43 -9.11
CA GLU A 69 -12.82 16.88 -10.49
C GLU A 69 -12.57 15.73 -11.47
N GLN A 70 -12.20 14.55 -10.96
CA GLN A 70 -11.84 13.35 -11.76
C GLN A 70 -10.80 13.66 -12.86
N GLU A 71 -9.87 14.54 -12.55
CA GLU A 71 -8.79 14.90 -13.45
C GLU A 71 -7.76 13.78 -13.58
N VAL A 72 -7.13 13.72 -14.74
CA VAL A 72 -5.98 12.84 -14.98
C VAL A 72 -4.73 13.53 -14.46
N LEU A 73 -4.06 12.87 -13.52
CA LEU A 73 -2.80 13.32 -12.93
C LEU A 73 -1.63 12.52 -13.46
N GLN A 74 -0.47 13.14 -13.50
CA GLN A 74 0.80 12.45 -13.71
C GLN A 74 1.47 12.25 -12.34
N VAL A 75 1.78 11.00 -12.00
CA VAL A 75 2.35 10.61 -10.71
C VAL A 75 3.55 9.71 -10.88
N SER A 76 4.45 9.70 -9.91
CA SER A 76 5.49 8.67 -9.79
C SER A 76 5.03 7.58 -8.83
N LEU A 77 5.41 6.35 -9.11
CA LEU A 77 5.15 5.21 -8.24
C LEU A 77 6.48 4.68 -7.71
N PRO A 78 6.62 4.44 -6.40
CA PRO A 78 7.82 3.85 -5.83
C PRO A 78 7.98 2.40 -6.25
N GLU A 79 9.20 1.87 -6.12
CA GLU A 79 9.41 0.43 -6.16
C GLU A 79 8.80 -0.25 -4.93
N PHE A 80 8.38 -1.49 -5.07
CA PHE A 80 7.89 -2.30 -3.96
C PHE A 80 7.93 -3.78 -4.30
N ARG A 81 7.80 -4.62 -3.29
CA ARG A 81 7.62 -6.07 -3.43
C ARG A 81 6.17 -6.45 -3.15
N ALA A 82 5.67 -7.45 -3.83
CA ALA A 82 4.30 -7.89 -3.62
C ALA A 82 4.15 -9.40 -3.82
N PHE A 83 3.26 -9.99 -3.03
CA PHE A 83 2.66 -11.27 -3.28
C PHE A 83 1.71 -11.16 -4.47
N CYS A 84 1.84 -12.06 -5.44
CA CYS A 84 1.12 -11.97 -6.71
C CYS A 84 0.46 -13.28 -7.09
N ARG A 85 -0.83 -13.21 -7.46
CA ARG A 85 -1.60 -14.32 -8.00
C ARG A 85 -2.33 -13.92 -9.28
N PRO A 86 -2.32 -14.75 -10.34
CA PRO A 86 -3.09 -14.48 -11.56
C PRO A 86 -4.59 -14.61 -11.29
N PHE A 87 -5.41 -13.97 -12.12
CA PHE A 87 -6.85 -14.15 -12.13
C PHE A 87 -7.23 -15.53 -12.63
N HIS A 88 -8.27 -16.10 -12.02
CA HIS A 88 -8.97 -17.29 -12.53
C HIS A 88 -10.48 -17.00 -12.66
N GLY A 89 -11.05 -16.18 -11.79
CA GLY A 89 -12.46 -15.81 -11.80
C GLY A 89 -12.85 -14.98 -13.01
N LYS A 90 -13.99 -15.29 -13.59
CA LYS A 90 -14.56 -14.58 -14.76
C LYS A 90 -15.52 -13.46 -14.34
N THR A 91 -16.22 -13.63 -13.22
CA THR A 91 -17.18 -12.65 -12.72
C THR A 91 -16.56 -11.78 -11.63
N LEU A 92 -17.15 -10.59 -11.40
CA LEU A 92 -16.72 -9.70 -10.32
C LEU A 92 -16.79 -10.39 -8.95
N ALA A 93 -17.84 -11.17 -8.70
CA ALA A 93 -17.99 -11.91 -7.43
C ALA A 93 -16.85 -12.93 -7.24
N GLN A 94 -16.50 -13.69 -8.29
CA GLN A 94 -15.39 -14.63 -8.26
C GLN A 94 -14.07 -13.91 -8.03
N LYS A 95 -13.79 -12.85 -8.79
CA LYS A 95 -12.56 -12.04 -8.62
C LYS A 95 -12.45 -11.44 -7.21
N THR A 96 -13.57 -11.00 -6.62
CA THR A 96 -13.58 -10.50 -5.25
C THR A 96 -13.30 -11.60 -4.22
N ALA A 97 -13.84 -12.80 -4.41
CA ALA A 97 -13.56 -13.93 -3.54
C ALA A 97 -12.09 -14.36 -3.62
N GLU A 98 -11.53 -14.44 -4.83
CA GLU A 98 -10.11 -14.72 -5.05
C GLU A 98 -9.20 -13.67 -4.41
N LEU A 99 -9.52 -12.37 -4.56
CA LEU A 99 -8.75 -11.29 -3.93
C LEU A 99 -8.73 -11.43 -2.40
N ARG A 100 -9.86 -11.76 -1.79
CA ARG A 100 -9.94 -12.01 -0.34
C ARG A 100 -9.07 -13.17 0.08
N GLN A 101 -9.10 -14.26 -0.69
CA GLN A 101 -8.28 -15.44 -0.41
C GLN A 101 -6.79 -15.10 -0.53
N CYS A 102 -6.39 -14.41 -1.59
CA CYS A 102 -5.00 -13.95 -1.78
C CYS A 102 -4.54 -13.03 -0.63
N TYR A 103 -5.44 -12.16 -0.16
CA TYR A 103 -5.12 -11.27 0.96
C TYR A 103 -4.92 -12.06 2.25
N ILE A 104 -5.76 -13.06 2.55
CA ILE A 104 -5.61 -13.92 3.72
C ILE A 104 -4.29 -14.70 3.67
N GLU A 105 -3.93 -15.25 2.52
CA GLU A 105 -2.65 -15.95 2.33
C GLU A 105 -1.47 -15.00 2.55
N ALA A 106 -1.52 -13.81 1.95
CA ALA A 106 -0.45 -12.83 2.10
C ALA A 106 -0.23 -12.39 3.56
N ILE A 107 -1.29 -12.17 4.34
CA ILE A 107 -1.16 -11.78 5.76
C ILE A 107 -0.75 -12.95 6.66
N THR A 108 -0.96 -14.19 6.21
CA THR A 108 -0.59 -15.38 6.99
C THR A 108 0.88 -15.70 6.82
N ASP A 109 1.38 -15.56 5.59
CA ASP A 109 2.72 -16.02 5.21
C ASP A 109 3.77 -14.90 5.16
N TYR A 110 3.32 -13.65 5.06
CA TYR A 110 4.20 -12.49 4.88
C TYR A 110 3.78 -11.29 5.74
N SER A 111 4.74 -10.40 6.02
CA SER A 111 4.46 -9.09 6.60
C SER A 111 4.00 -8.13 5.50
N LEU A 112 2.86 -7.48 5.70
CA LEU A 112 2.32 -6.54 4.71
C LEU A 112 3.07 -5.22 4.70
N ASP A 113 3.31 -4.69 3.51
CA ASP A 113 3.71 -3.30 3.33
C ASP A 113 2.45 -2.42 3.39
N ILE A 114 2.32 -1.65 4.46
CA ILE A 114 1.17 -0.76 4.69
C ILE A 114 1.26 0.56 3.91
N GLU A 115 2.42 0.92 3.38
CA GLU A 115 2.60 2.15 2.58
C GLU A 115 2.02 2.00 1.18
N ASN A 116 2.18 0.83 0.59
CA ASN A 116 1.64 0.50 -0.71
C ASN A 116 0.27 -0.17 -0.59
N LYS A 117 -0.61 0.12 -1.54
CA LYS A 117 -1.97 -0.44 -1.51
C LYS A 117 -2.04 -1.70 -2.35
N MET A 118 -2.79 -2.69 -1.85
CA MET A 118 -3.18 -3.80 -2.69
C MET A 118 -3.93 -3.30 -3.92
N CYS A 119 -3.66 -3.90 -5.05
CA CYS A 119 -4.26 -3.54 -6.31
C CYS A 119 -4.48 -4.76 -7.20
N VAL A 120 -5.17 -4.52 -8.28
CA VAL A 120 -5.31 -5.43 -9.40
C VAL A 120 -4.47 -4.84 -10.54
N GLN A 121 -3.61 -5.64 -11.14
CA GLN A 121 -2.83 -5.24 -12.29
C GLN A 121 -3.31 -5.97 -13.54
N MET A 122 -3.63 -5.23 -14.59
CA MET A 122 -4.15 -5.76 -15.86
C MET A 122 -3.32 -5.18 -17.02
N PRO A 123 -2.81 -6.01 -17.95
CA PRO A 123 -2.16 -5.51 -19.16
C PRO A 123 -3.12 -4.61 -19.96
N ILE A 124 -2.57 -3.56 -20.60
CA ILE A 124 -3.39 -2.63 -21.40
C ILE A 124 -4.04 -3.36 -22.58
N ASP A 125 -3.31 -4.27 -23.21
CA ASP A 125 -3.75 -4.99 -24.41
C ASP A 125 -4.63 -6.22 -24.09
N GLU A 126 -4.57 -6.74 -22.85
CA GLU A 126 -5.29 -7.93 -22.41
C GLU A 126 -5.95 -7.71 -21.03
N PRO A 127 -6.99 -6.86 -20.93
CA PRO A 127 -7.57 -6.51 -19.64
C PRO A 127 -8.25 -7.66 -18.88
N ASP A 128 -8.52 -8.77 -19.55
CA ASP A 128 -9.06 -9.98 -18.92
C ASP A 128 -7.99 -10.89 -18.32
N SER A 129 -6.75 -10.72 -18.72
CA SER A 129 -5.60 -11.36 -18.10
C SER A 129 -4.97 -10.38 -17.10
N GLY A 130 -4.86 -10.78 -15.83
CA GLY A 130 -4.31 -9.89 -14.83
C GLY A 130 -3.93 -10.63 -13.57
N MET A 131 -3.44 -9.89 -12.58
CA MET A 131 -3.03 -10.46 -11.30
C MET A 131 -3.48 -9.60 -10.12
N TYR A 132 -3.69 -10.25 -9.00
CA TYR A 132 -3.79 -9.62 -7.69
C TYR A 132 -2.38 -9.29 -7.22
N VAL A 133 -2.21 -8.09 -6.68
CA VAL A 133 -0.92 -7.57 -6.21
C VAL A 133 -1.10 -7.07 -4.79
N ILE A 134 -0.50 -7.77 -3.83
CA ILE A 134 -0.61 -7.45 -2.41
C ILE A 134 0.79 -7.10 -1.91
N PRO A 135 1.05 -5.82 -1.64
CA PRO A 135 2.36 -5.36 -1.19
C PRO A 135 2.80 -6.02 0.11
N VAL A 136 4.06 -6.44 0.15
CA VAL A 136 4.71 -7.07 1.30
C VAL A 136 6.03 -6.36 1.59
N THR A 137 6.56 -6.55 2.80
CA THR A 137 7.82 -5.91 3.20
C THR A 137 9.00 -6.35 2.32
N ALA A 138 10.06 -5.54 2.32
CA ALA A 138 11.23 -5.76 1.47
C ALA A 138 11.96 -7.08 1.76
N GLU A 139 11.87 -7.59 2.98
CA GLU A 139 12.49 -8.84 3.44
C GLU A 139 11.72 -10.09 3.03
N SER A 140 10.48 -9.93 2.51
CA SER A 140 9.65 -11.05 2.10
C SER A 140 10.25 -11.78 0.90
N GLU A 141 10.38 -13.11 0.98
CA GLU A 141 10.91 -13.98 -0.06
C GLU A 141 9.95 -15.12 -0.37
N GLY A 142 9.89 -15.54 -1.62
CA GLY A 142 9.03 -16.64 -2.07
C GLY A 142 8.83 -16.65 -3.58
N CYS A 143 8.39 -17.78 -4.12
CA CYS A 143 8.15 -17.93 -5.58
C CYS A 143 7.00 -17.05 -6.09
N GLU A 144 6.10 -16.63 -5.22
CA GLU A 144 4.95 -15.78 -5.52
C GLU A 144 5.24 -14.29 -5.27
N ILE A 145 6.44 -13.97 -4.76
CA ILE A 145 6.87 -12.60 -4.53
C ILE A 145 7.52 -12.04 -5.79
N LYS A 146 7.00 -10.89 -6.24
CA LYS A 146 7.56 -10.16 -7.39
C LYS A 146 8.06 -8.79 -6.97
N GLN A 147 9.16 -8.38 -7.58
CA GLN A 147 9.67 -7.02 -7.47
C GLN A 147 9.02 -6.15 -8.54
N PHE A 148 8.47 -5.02 -8.13
CA PHE A 148 7.93 -3.99 -9.00
C PHE A 148 8.89 -2.80 -9.00
N PRO A 149 9.45 -2.42 -10.16
CA PRO A 149 10.35 -1.28 -10.24
C PRO A 149 9.60 0.03 -10.03
N ALA A 150 10.33 1.06 -9.64
CA ALA A 150 9.80 2.42 -9.59
C ALA A 150 9.38 2.87 -11.00
N ILE A 151 8.25 3.57 -11.08
CA ILE A 151 7.74 4.17 -12.32
C ILE A 151 7.82 5.68 -12.18
N ALA A 152 8.65 6.31 -12.98
CA ALA A 152 8.87 7.76 -12.92
C ALA A 152 7.64 8.56 -13.34
N SER A 153 6.83 8.02 -14.26
CA SER A 153 5.65 8.69 -14.79
C SER A 153 4.55 7.68 -15.07
N ALA A 154 3.44 7.81 -14.36
CA ALA A 154 2.20 7.06 -14.58
C ALA A 154 1.03 8.04 -14.65
N LEU A 155 0.04 7.75 -15.47
CA LEU A 155 -1.23 8.48 -15.45
C LEU A 155 -2.13 7.90 -14.37
N CYS A 156 -2.72 8.77 -13.58
CA CYS A 156 -3.58 8.41 -12.45
C CYS A 156 -4.88 9.18 -12.51
N ILE A 157 -5.98 8.51 -12.22
CA ILE A 157 -7.28 9.14 -11.97
C ILE A 157 -7.89 8.57 -10.71
N TYR A 158 -8.39 9.42 -9.84
CA TYR A 158 -9.13 8.99 -8.66
C TYR A 158 -10.62 8.88 -9.00
N TYR A 159 -11.10 7.66 -9.05
CA TYR A 159 -12.50 7.39 -9.39
C TYR A 159 -13.27 6.87 -8.17
N ARG A 160 -14.49 7.37 -8.00
CA ARG A 160 -15.44 6.88 -7.00
C ARG A 160 -16.74 6.48 -7.71
N GLY A 161 -16.99 5.20 -7.80
CA GLY A 161 -18.18 4.69 -8.46
C GLY A 161 -18.16 3.16 -8.57
N ALA A 162 -19.08 2.63 -9.37
CA ALA A 162 -19.22 1.21 -9.57
C ALA A 162 -18.10 0.64 -10.46
N TYR A 163 -17.70 -0.61 -10.19
CA TYR A 163 -16.65 -1.30 -10.94
C TYR A 163 -16.96 -1.47 -12.43
N GLU A 164 -18.24 -1.58 -12.76
CA GLU A 164 -18.73 -1.71 -14.13
C GLU A 164 -18.33 -0.52 -15.02
N ASN A 165 -17.98 0.60 -14.41
CA ASN A 165 -17.53 1.80 -15.13
C ASN A 165 -16.00 1.86 -15.36
N PHE A 166 -15.22 0.92 -14.84
CA PHE A 166 -13.75 0.90 -15.03
C PHE A 166 -13.34 0.95 -16.51
N PRO A 167 -14.00 0.25 -17.44
CA PRO A 167 -13.65 0.38 -18.86
C PRO A 167 -13.74 1.82 -19.37
N LYS A 168 -14.68 2.63 -18.87
CA LYS A 168 -14.80 4.06 -19.22
C LYS A 168 -13.64 4.88 -18.65
N VAL A 169 -13.24 4.57 -17.41
CA VAL A 169 -12.10 5.24 -16.76
C VAL A 169 -10.79 4.90 -17.48
N HIS A 170 -10.59 3.65 -17.86
CA HIS A 170 -9.44 3.24 -18.68
C HIS A 170 -9.43 3.96 -20.03
N ALA A 171 -10.58 4.03 -20.72
CA ALA A 171 -10.69 4.76 -21.97
C ALA A 171 -10.36 6.27 -21.81
N GLN A 172 -10.74 6.87 -20.68
CA GLN A 172 -10.41 8.25 -20.36
C GLN A 172 -8.89 8.46 -20.20
N LEU A 173 -8.20 7.56 -19.50
CA LEU A 173 -6.74 7.59 -19.36
C LEU A 173 -6.04 7.46 -20.73
N LEU A 174 -6.50 6.54 -21.57
CA LEU A 174 -5.94 6.33 -22.91
C LEU A 174 -6.22 7.53 -23.83
N ALA A 175 -7.40 8.13 -23.75
CA ALA A 175 -7.75 9.33 -24.51
C ALA A 175 -6.88 10.53 -24.11
N TYR A 176 -6.66 10.72 -22.82
CA TYR A 176 -5.75 11.73 -22.29
C TYR A 176 -4.32 11.53 -22.80
N ALA A 177 -3.80 10.31 -22.73
CA ALA A 177 -2.47 9.96 -23.23
C ALA A 177 -2.35 10.32 -24.73
N LYS A 178 -3.33 9.94 -25.54
CA LYS A 178 -3.37 10.26 -26.98
C LYS A 178 -3.37 11.76 -27.23
N GLN A 179 -4.19 12.51 -26.50
CA GLN A 179 -4.29 13.96 -26.63
C GLN A 179 -2.94 14.65 -26.32
N HIS A 180 -2.19 14.13 -25.35
CA HIS A 180 -0.90 14.68 -24.94
C HIS A 180 0.29 14.00 -25.64
N ARG A 181 0.05 13.24 -26.72
CA ARG A 181 1.08 12.54 -27.51
C ARG A 181 1.95 11.59 -26.68
N MET A 182 1.36 11.00 -25.64
CA MET A 182 2.00 9.98 -24.82
C MET A 182 1.65 8.60 -25.39
N THR A 183 2.60 7.69 -25.34
CA THR A 183 2.37 6.28 -25.71
C THR A 183 2.33 5.45 -24.43
N PRO A 184 1.13 5.16 -23.89
CA PRO A 184 1.02 4.30 -22.71
C PRO A 184 1.38 2.88 -23.07
N HIS A 185 2.14 2.22 -22.20
CA HIS A 185 2.50 0.81 -22.33
C HIS A 185 2.55 0.18 -20.93
N GLY A 186 2.43 -1.13 -20.89
CA GLY A 186 2.45 -1.88 -19.65
C GLY A 186 1.07 -2.28 -19.15
N PHE A 187 0.55 -1.62 -18.14
CA PHE A 187 -0.66 -2.12 -17.44
C PHE A 187 -1.47 -1.00 -16.77
N PHE A 188 -2.74 -1.29 -16.54
CA PHE A 188 -3.57 -0.60 -15.55
C PHE A 188 -3.34 -1.21 -14.16
N ARG A 189 -3.33 -0.37 -13.14
CA ARG A 189 -3.18 -0.79 -11.75
C ARG A 189 -4.23 -0.12 -10.87
#